data_3cad7ee75058d127412aadb783d35451
#
_entry.id   3cad7ee75058d127412aadb783d35451
#
_cell.length_a   1.000
_cell.length_b   1.000
_cell.length_c   1.000
_cell.angle_alpha   90.00
_cell.angle_beta   90.00
_cell.angle_gamma   90.00
#
_symmetry.space_group_name_H-M   'P 1'
#
loop_
_entity.id
_entity.type
_entity.pdbx_description
1 polymer ?
#
loop_
_entity_poly.entity_id
_entity_poly.type
_entity_poly.pdbx_seq_one_letter_code
_entity_poly.pdbx_strand_id
1 'polypeptide(L)'
;DDKQYSCLNSLWTKESHWNYKARNKRTGAHGIPQALPADKMAVVGTDWRTNPVTQIRWGLRYIDIRYDTPCSAWSKFKRSNYY
;
A
#
# COMPACT_ATOMS: atom_id res chain seq x y z
N ASP A 1 -1.59 -16.23 4.13
CA ASP A 1 -2.77 -17.03 4.52
C ASP A 1 -4.01 -16.14 4.58
N ASP A 2 -5.14 -16.74 4.89
CA ASP A 2 -6.43 -16.03 4.88
C ASP A 2 -6.47 -14.88 5.89
N LYS A 3 -5.88 -15.09 7.06
CA LYS A 3 -5.83 -14.04 8.08
C LYS A 3 -5.01 -12.85 7.62
N GLN A 4 -3.85 -13.11 7.03
CA GLN A 4 -2.99 -12.04 6.54
C GLN A 4 -3.62 -11.33 5.35
N TYR A 5 -4.30 -12.06 4.47
CA TYR A 5 -5.02 -11.43 3.37
C TYR A 5 -6.16 -10.54 3.89
N SER A 6 -6.87 -10.98 4.91
CA SER A 6 -7.94 -10.19 5.51
C SER A 6 -7.42 -8.86 6.05
N CYS A 7 -6.26 -8.88 6.72
CA CYS A 7 -5.62 -7.67 7.20
C CYS A 7 -5.20 -6.76 6.05
N LEU A 8 -4.62 -7.33 5.00
CA LEU A 8 -4.21 -6.57 3.83
C LEU A 8 -5.41 -5.91 3.16
N ASN A 9 -6.50 -6.67 3.02
CA ASN A 9 -7.73 -6.14 2.43
C ASN A 9 -8.28 -4.98 3.25
N SER A 10 -8.29 -5.11 4.58
CA SER A 10 -8.75 -4.03 5.46
C SER A 10 -7.88 -2.79 5.30
N LEU A 11 -6.57 -2.98 5.30
CA LEU A 11 -5.61 -1.88 5.18
C LEU A 11 -5.78 -1.13 3.86
N TRP A 12 -5.74 -1.84 2.74
CA TRP A 12 -5.78 -1.18 1.44
C TRP A 12 -7.17 -0.70 1.06
N THR A 13 -8.21 -1.26 1.65
CA THR A 13 -9.56 -0.70 1.52
C THR A 13 -9.60 0.68 2.17
N LYS A 14 -9.04 0.82 3.37
CA LYS A 14 -8.97 2.12 4.03
C LYS A 14 -8.04 3.10 3.31
N GLU A 15 -6.93 2.62 2.77
CA GLU A 15 -5.97 3.50 2.09
C GLU A 15 -6.52 4.04 0.78
N SER A 16 -7.09 3.18 -0.06
CA SER A 16 -7.41 3.57 -1.43
C SER A 16 -8.64 2.89 -2.01
N HIS A 17 -9.32 2.03 -1.26
CA HIS A 17 -10.36 1.15 -1.78
C HIS A 17 -9.83 0.29 -2.95
N TRP A 18 -8.55 -0.12 -2.87
CA TRP A 18 -7.88 -0.89 -3.94
C TRP A 18 -7.86 -0.16 -5.28
N ASN A 19 -7.97 1.16 -5.26
CA ASN A 19 -8.02 1.94 -6.50
C ASN A 19 -6.60 2.34 -6.91
N TYR A 20 -6.10 1.76 -8.00
CA TYR A 20 -4.74 2.05 -8.45
C TYR A 20 -4.59 3.50 -8.93
N LYS A 21 -5.67 4.19 -9.18
CA LYS A 21 -5.66 5.60 -9.59
C LYS A 21 -5.75 6.57 -8.42
N ALA A 22 -5.96 6.06 -7.20
CA ALA A 22 -6.15 6.91 -6.03
C ALA A 22 -4.91 7.77 -5.81
N ARG A 23 -5.13 9.05 -5.56
CA ARG A 23 -4.05 9.98 -5.27
C ARG A 23 -4.51 10.99 -4.24
N ASN A 24 -3.74 11.13 -3.17
CA ASN A 24 -4.02 12.15 -2.16
C ASN A 24 -3.52 13.49 -2.69
N LYS A 25 -4.43 14.43 -2.89
CA LYS A 25 -4.09 15.73 -3.48
C LYS A 25 -3.16 16.55 -2.59
N ARG A 26 -3.22 16.34 -1.30
CA ARG A 26 -2.42 17.11 -0.35
C ARG A 26 -1.00 16.57 -0.22
N THR A 27 -0.84 15.25 -0.19
CA THR A 27 0.46 14.63 0.06
C THR A 27 1.11 14.05 -1.19
N GLY A 28 0.31 13.70 -2.20
CA GLY A 28 0.79 13.00 -3.38
C GLY A 28 0.87 11.50 -3.23
N ALA A 29 0.45 10.95 -2.08
CA ALA A 29 0.40 9.51 -1.90
C ALA A 29 -0.41 8.87 -3.04
N HIS A 30 0.07 7.77 -3.62
CA HIS A 30 -0.46 7.26 -4.87
C HIS A 30 -0.75 5.77 -4.82
N GLY A 31 -1.86 5.40 -5.47
CA GLY A 31 -2.18 4.02 -5.81
C GLY A 31 -2.74 3.21 -4.66
N ILE A 32 -2.82 1.90 -4.90
CA ILE A 32 -3.41 0.95 -3.94
C ILE A 32 -2.75 1.07 -2.57
N PRO A 33 -1.41 1.07 -2.45
CA PRO A 33 -0.76 1.15 -1.14
C PRO A 33 -0.60 2.56 -0.60
N GLN A 34 -0.97 3.58 -1.38
CA GLN A 34 -0.75 4.99 -1.03
C GLN A 34 0.72 5.27 -0.70
N ALA A 35 1.59 4.92 -1.64
CA ALA A 35 3.03 5.15 -1.51
C ALA A 35 3.36 6.65 -1.44
N LEU A 36 4.27 7.00 -0.54
CA LEU A 36 4.67 8.38 -0.33
C LEU A 36 6.18 8.46 -0.06
N PRO A 37 6.97 9.14 -0.85
CA PRO A 37 6.60 9.70 -2.16
C PRO A 37 6.26 8.58 -3.16
N ALA A 38 5.36 8.91 -4.08
CA ALA A 38 4.82 7.90 -5.00
C ALA A 38 5.89 7.21 -5.84
N ASP A 39 6.92 7.93 -6.25
CA ASP A 39 7.97 7.40 -7.12
C ASP A 39 8.88 6.36 -6.44
N LYS A 40 8.71 6.10 -5.14
CA LYS A 40 9.36 4.95 -4.51
C LYS A 40 9.00 3.64 -5.21
N MET A 41 7.80 3.60 -5.81
CA MET A 41 7.33 2.39 -6.49
C MET A 41 8.13 2.07 -7.75
N ALA A 42 8.92 3.01 -8.24
CA ALA A 42 9.75 2.81 -9.44
C ALA A 42 10.80 1.72 -9.25
N VAL A 43 11.18 1.40 -8.01
CA VAL A 43 12.15 0.32 -7.75
C VAL A 43 11.58 -1.05 -8.14
N VAL A 44 10.25 -1.18 -8.19
CA VAL A 44 9.62 -2.44 -8.60
C VAL A 44 9.32 -2.43 -10.10
N GLY A 45 8.89 -1.29 -10.63
CA GLY A 45 8.61 -1.16 -12.05
C GLY A 45 8.32 0.28 -12.43
N THR A 46 8.77 0.69 -13.60
CA THR A 46 8.59 2.08 -14.07
C THR A 46 7.15 2.38 -14.43
N ASP A 47 6.31 1.35 -14.57
CA ASP A 47 4.88 1.47 -14.90
C ASP A 47 3.98 1.63 -13.69
N TRP A 48 4.53 2.02 -12.56
CA TRP A 48 3.82 2.05 -11.28
C TRP A 48 2.59 2.97 -11.29
N ARG A 49 2.56 4.00 -12.13
CA ARG A 49 1.41 4.90 -12.18
C ARG A 49 0.14 4.25 -12.69
N THR A 50 0.30 3.27 -13.57
CA THR A 50 -0.82 2.70 -14.33
C THR A 50 -1.01 1.22 -14.12
N ASN A 51 -0.05 0.52 -13.52
CA ASN A 51 -0.12 -0.94 -13.37
C ASN A 51 -0.40 -1.32 -11.91
N PRO A 52 -1.62 -1.79 -11.61
CA PRO A 52 -1.94 -2.19 -10.25
C PRO A 52 -1.08 -3.33 -9.72
N VAL A 53 -0.61 -4.22 -10.59
CA VAL A 53 0.27 -5.32 -10.17
C VAL A 53 1.59 -4.77 -9.62
N THR A 54 2.18 -3.79 -10.29
CA THR A 54 3.41 -3.14 -9.82
C THR A 54 3.19 -2.49 -8.45
N GLN A 55 2.07 -1.82 -8.27
CA GLN A 55 1.72 -1.19 -7.01
C GLN A 55 1.54 -2.21 -5.89
N ILE A 56 0.86 -3.31 -6.18
CA ILE A 56 0.65 -4.39 -5.20
C ILE A 56 1.99 -5.00 -4.80
N ARG A 57 2.86 -5.28 -5.76
CA ARG A 57 4.20 -5.83 -5.49
C ARG A 57 5.01 -4.90 -4.61
N TRP A 58 4.97 -3.60 -4.89
CA TRP A 58 5.68 -2.64 -4.05
C TRP A 58 5.11 -2.63 -2.64
N GLY A 59 3.79 -2.61 -2.53
CA GLY A 59 3.13 -2.56 -1.22
C GLY A 59 3.43 -3.79 -0.37
N LEU A 60 3.41 -4.97 -0.98
CA LEU A 60 3.74 -6.21 -0.26
C LEU A 60 5.21 -6.19 0.20
N ARG A 61 6.11 -5.73 -0.66
CA ARG A 61 7.52 -5.60 -0.30
C ARG A 61 7.71 -4.61 0.85
N TYR A 62 7.04 -3.48 0.79
CA TYR A 62 7.10 -2.45 1.82
C TYR A 62 6.64 -3.01 3.17
N ILE A 63 5.50 -3.71 3.18
CA ILE A 63 4.96 -4.32 4.38
C ILE A 63 5.92 -5.37 4.94
N ASP A 64 6.47 -6.22 4.06
CA ASP A 64 7.39 -7.28 4.47
C ASP A 64 8.63 -6.72 5.16
N ILE A 65 9.23 -5.69 4.56
CA ILE A 65 10.47 -5.10 5.07
C ILE A 65 10.21 -4.33 6.36
N ARG A 66 9.11 -3.57 6.42
CA ARG A 66 8.90 -2.62 7.51
C ARG A 66 8.08 -3.19 8.66
N TYR A 67 7.14 -4.08 8.38
CA TYR A 67 6.19 -4.57 9.37
C TYR A 67 6.15 -6.08 9.51
N ASP A 68 6.86 -6.78 8.67
CA ASP A 68 6.89 -8.24 8.62
C ASP A 68 5.60 -8.85 8.02
N THR A 69 4.43 -8.46 8.51
CA THR A 69 3.17 -9.03 8.04
C THR A 69 2.12 -7.95 7.78
N PRO A 70 1.13 -8.26 6.91
CA PRO A 70 0.00 -7.35 6.71
C PRO A 70 -0.78 -7.05 7.98
N CYS A 71 -0.94 -8.03 8.88
CA CYS A 71 -1.66 -7.78 10.12
C CYS A 71 -0.90 -6.81 11.04
N SER A 72 0.43 -6.87 11.06
CA SER A 72 1.23 -5.89 11.79
C SER A 72 1.07 -4.49 11.22
N ALA A 73 1.07 -4.37 9.89
CA ALA A 73 0.86 -3.10 9.23
C ALA A 73 -0.54 -2.54 9.51
N TRP A 74 -1.55 -3.41 9.46
CA TRP A 74 -2.93 -3.02 9.76
C TRP A 74 -3.09 -2.53 11.20
N SER A 75 -2.44 -3.22 12.14
CA SER A 75 -2.45 -2.82 13.55
C SER A 75 -1.85 -1.42 13.72
N LYS A 76 -0.73 -1.15 13.06
CA LYS A 76 -0.10 0.17 13.09
C LYS A 76 -1.04 1.23 12.49
N PHE A 77 -1.66 0.92 11.36
CA PHE A 77 -2.58 1.85 10.70
C PHE A 77 -3.76 2.22 11.60
N LYS A 78 -4.34 1.23 12.30
CA LYS A 78 -5.46 1.49 13.19
C LYS A 78 -5.09 2.44 14.33
N ARG A 79 -3.82 2.41 14.77
CA ARG A 79 -3.35 3.29 15.85
C ARG A 79 -3.02 4.69 15.36
N SER A 80 -2.54 4.84 14.12
CA SER A 80 -1.91 6.06 13.65
C SER A 80 -2.51 6.65 12.38
N ASN A 81 -3.40 5.93 11.70
CA ASN A 81 -3.97 6.29 10.40
C ASN A 81 -2.92 6.36 9.28
N TYR A 82 -1.74 5.74 9.48
CA TYR A 82 -0.73 5.56 8.44
C TYR A 82 0.13 4.36 8.79
N TYR A 83 0.88 3.89 7.79
CA TYR A 83 1.81 2.79 8.02
C TYR A 83 3.11 2.92 7.23
#